data_5df72cff02709d0208551d1ec6bfa1ed
#
_entry.id   5df72cff02709d0208551d1ec6bfa1ed
#
_cell.length_a   1.000
_cell.length_b   1.000
_cell.length_c   1.000
_cell.angle_alpha   90.00
_cell.angle_beta   90.00
_cell.angle_gamma   90.00
#
_symmetry.space_group_name_H-M   'P 1'
#
loop_
_entity.id
_entity.type
_entity.pdbx_description
1 polymer ?
#
loop_
_entity_poly.entity_id
_entity_poly.type
_entity_poly.pdbx_seq_one_letter_code
_entity_poly.pdbx_strand_id
1 'polypeptide(L)'
;MNRIGIVIDMSHSAEKSTLDAIEISNKPIAITHANPSFWHAAKRNKSSELLKTLNDNGGILGLSLYPHHLKNNTDCTLESFCEMVAKTAEIMDTKNIGIGSDLCLNQPDEVVEWMRNGTWTKNKNYGEGSKNNSGFPKQPKWFEDARGFKNLEKGLKKIGFSNIEIEGILGNNWYNFYKTI
;
A
#
# COMPACT_ATOMS: atom_id res chain seq x y z
N MET A 1 4.11 -10.75 19.15
CA MET A 1 4.88 -9.94 18.20
C MET A 1 5.49 -8.73 18.90
N ASN A 2 4.73 -7.88 19.57
CA ASN A 2 5.24 -6.65 20.22
C ASN A 2 6.45 -6.85 21.14
N ARG A 3 6.43 -7.93 21.99
CA ARG A 3 7.53 -8.23 22.92
C ARG A 3 8.87 -8.54 22.28
N ILE A 4 8.88 -8.97 21.04
CA ILE A 4 10.08 -9.40 20.31
C ILE A 4 10.42 -8.48 19.13
N GLY A 5 9.80 -7.28 19.06
CA GLY A 5 10.10 -6.28 18.05
C GLY A 5 9.70 -6.69 16.63
N ILE A 6 8.62 -7.47 16.46
CA ILE A 6 8.09 -7.82 15.14
C ILE A 6 6.92 -6.90 14.82
N VAL A 7 7.02 -6.18 13.70
CA VAL A 7 5.94 -5.34 13.15
C VAL A 7 4.73 -6.21 12.78
N ILE A 8 3.56 -5.74 13.16
CA ILE A 8 2.28 -6.34 12.76
C ILE A 8 1.85 -5.65 11.45
N ASP A 9 1.82 -6.39 10.35
CA ASP A 9 1.33 -5.92 9.06
C ASP A 9 -0.10 -6.43 8.81
N MET A 10 -1.03 -5.49 8.59
CA MET A 10 -2.44 -5.78 8.36
C MET A 10 -2.89 -5.51 6.92
N SER A 11 -1.96 -5.46 5.96
CA SER A 11 -2.26 -5.21 4.54
C SER A 11 -3.27 -6.19 3.96
N HIS A 12 -3.13 -7.49 4.27
CA HIS A 12 -4.01 -8.57 3.78
C HIS A 12 -5.20 -8.89 4.69
N SER A 13 -5.43 -8.08 5.71
CA SER A 13 -6.48 -8.33 6.70
C SER A 13 -7.75 -7.56 6.40
N ALA A 14 -8.89 -8.13 6.80
CA ALA A 14 -10.18 -7.47 6.73
C ALA A 14 -10.23 -6.24 7.65
N GLU A 15 -11.12 -5.32 7.37
CA GLU A 15 -11.31 -4.06 8.09
C GLU A 15 -11.43 -4.29 9.61
N LYS A 16 -12.41 -5.12 10.02
CA LYS A 16 -12.64 -5.42 11.44
C LYS A 16 -11.39 -5.99 12.12
N SER A 17 -10.75 -6.98 11.51
CA SER A 17 -9.54 -7.59 12.08
C SER A 17 -8.39 -6.58 12.23
N THR A 18 -8.31 -5.60 11.33
CA THR A 18 -7.32 -4.53 11.41
C THR A 18 -7.62 -3.57 12.56
N LEU A 19 -8.88 -3.18 12.74
CA LEU A 19 -9.31 -2.34 13.88
C LEU A 19 -9.07 -3.06 15.21
N ASP A 20 -9.45 -4.33 15.31
CA ASP A 20 -9.19 -5.16 16.50
C ASP A 20 -7.67 -5.25 16.81
N ALA A 21 -6.83 -5.39 15.76
CA ALA A 21 -5.38 -5.41 15.92
C ALA A 21 -4.80 -4.07 16.40
N ILE A 22 -5.33 -2.94 15.93
CA ILE A 22 -4.95 -1.60 16.41
C ILE A 22 -5.29 -1.46 17.91
N GLU A 23 -6.49 -1.89 18.30
CA GLU A 23 -6.97 -1.76 19.67
C GLU A 23 -6.13 -2.57 20.67
N ILE A 24 -5.77 -3.81 20.33
CA ILE A 24 -5.06 -4.72 21.24
C ILE A 24 -3.55 -4.62 21.18
N SER A 25 -2.98 -3.98 20.16
CA SER A 25 -1.53 -3.86 20.00
C SER A 25 -0.94 -2.81 20.94
N ASN A 26 0.12 -3.17 21.68
CA ASN A 26 0.86 -2.23 22.55
C ASN A 26 1.88 -1.38 21.77
N LYS A 27 2.02 -1.60 20.47
CA LYS A 27 2.91 -0.88 19.56
C LYS A 27 2.14 -0.48 18.31
N PRO A 28 2.53 0.60 17.65
CA PRO A 28 1.94 0.96 16.35
C PRO A 28 2.02 -0.22 15.36
N ILE A 29 0.99 -0.36 14.53
CA ILE A 29 0.95 -1.38 13.48
C ILE A 29 1.17 -0.75 12.11
N ALA A 30 1.47 -1.57 11.12
CA ALA A 30 1.61 -1.15 9.73
C ALA A 30 0.48 -1.72 8.85
N ILE A 31 0.13 -0.96 7.83
CA ILE A 31 -0.47 -1.45 6.61
C ILE A 31 0.58 -1.19 5.53
N THR A 32 1.39 -2.21 5.21
CA THR A 32 2.58 -1.99 4.39
C THR A 32 2.28 -1.70 2.93
N HIS A 33 1.14 -2.17 2.41
CA HIS A 33 0.73 -1.94 1.02
C HIS A 33 -0.80 -2.00 0.84
N ALA A 34 -1.43 -0.83 0.81
CA ALA A 34 -2.84 -0.64 0.47
C ALA A 34 -3.08 0.82 0.07
N ASN A 35 -4.24 1.11 -0.53
CA ASN A 35 -4.65 2.47 -0.88
C ASN A 35 -5.97 2.84 -0.19
N PRO A 36 -6.38 4.10 -0.20
CA PRO A 36 -7.67 4.50 0.33
C PRO A 36 -8.82 4.04 -0.59
N SER A 37 -9.85 3.42 0.00
CA SER A 37 -11.01 2.92 -0.75
C SER A 37 -11.90 4.04 -1.32
N PHE A 38 -11.84 5.26 -0.75
CA PHE A 38 -12.53 6.42 -1.30
C PHE A 38 -11.97 6.86 -2.66
N TRP A 39 -10.71 6.51 -2.96
CA TRP A 39 -10.08 6.79 -4.25
C TRP A 39 -10.34 5.70 -5.28
N HIS A 40 -10.26 4.46 -4.84
CA HIS A 40 -10.55 3.28 -5.64
C HIS A 40 -11.03 2.14 -4.74
N ALA A 41 -12.25 1.67 -4.98
CA ALA A 41 -12.93 0.68 -4.13
C ALA A 41 -12.46 -0.76 -4.41
N ALA A 42 -11.13 -1.00 -4.43
CA ALA A 42 -10.59 -2.36 -4.47
C ALA A 42 -10.76 -3.04 -3.09
N LYS A 43 -10.95 -4.37 -3.08
CA LYS A 43 -11.16 -5.16 -1.84
C LYS A 43 -10.03 -5.03 -0.80
N ARG A 44 -8.82 -4.72 -1.28
CA ARG A 44 -7.61 -4.56 -0.44
C ARG A 44 -7.46 -3.15 0.11
N ASN A 45 -8.13 -2.19 -0.49
CA ASN A 45 -8.06 -0.80 -0.09
C ASN A 45 -8.84 -0.57 1.21
N LYS A 46 -8.43 0.43 1.98
CA LYS A 46 -8.88 0.68 3.35
C LYS A 46 -9.81 1.89 3.43
N SER A 47 -10.78 1.83 4.32
CA SER A 47 -11.71 2.95 4.54
C SER A 47 -11.03 4.16 5.17
N SER A 48 -11.63 5.34 5.03
CA SER A 48 -11.16 6.56 5.70
C SER A 48 -11.20 6.44 7.22
N GLU A 49 -12.19 5.71 7.76
CA GLU A 49 -12.32 5.46 9.20
C GLU A 49 -11.12 4.64 9.72
N LEU A 50 -10.78 3.55 9.04
CA LEU A 50 -9.63 2.73 9.40
C LEU A 50 -8.33 3.52 9.27
N LEU A 51 -8.15 4.28 8.19
CA LEU A 51 -6.94 5.09 7.99
C LEU A 51 -6.78 6.14 9.08
N LYS A 52 -7.88 6.79 9.48
CA LYS A 52 -7.87 7.72 10.60
C LYS A 52 -7.50 7.01 11.91
N THR A 53 -8.10 5.86 12.19
CA THR A 53 -7.79 5.08 13.40
C THR A 53 -6.33 4.64 13.41
N LEU A 54 -5.79 4.19 12.27
CA LEU A 54 -4.38 3.84 12.10
C LEU A 54 -3.47 5.04 12.45
N ASN A 55 -3.78 6.21 11.89
CA ASN A 55 -3.05 7.46 12.13
C ASN A 55 -3.05 7.86 13.60
N ASP A 56 -4.23 7.87 14.24
CA ASP A 56 -4.42 8.30 15.63
C ASP A 56 -3.67 7.37 16.61
N ASN A 57 -3.35 6.14 16.20
CA ASN A 57 -2.55 5.17 16.97
C ASN A 57 -1.08 5.09 16.52
N GLY A 58 -0.60 6.07 15.75
CA GLY A 58 0.80 6.17 15.33
C GLY A 58 1.22 5.12 14.31
N GLY A 59 0.28 4.42 13.69
CA GLY A 59 0.55 3.44 12.65
C GLY A 59 0.95 4.09 11.32
N ILE A 60 1.42 3.28 10.38
CA ILE A 60 1.88 3.75 9.07
C ILE A 60 1.15 3.04 7.93
N LEU A 61 0.81 3.80 6.89
CA LEU A 61 0.26 3.31 5.63
C LEU A 61 1.32 3.37 4.53
N GLY A 62 1.67 2.23 3.93
CA GLY A 62 2.40 2.16 2.69
C GLY A 62 1.46 2.20 1.49
N LEU A 63 1.51 3.26 0.70
CA LEU A 63 0.68 3.40 -0.49
C LEU A 63 1.14 2.42 -1.57
N SER A 64 0.22 1.56 -1.99
CA SER A 64 0.48 0.49 -2.94
C SER A 64 0.56 1.00 -4.37
N LEU A 65 1.51 0.44 -5.12
CA LEU A 65 1.65 0.64 -6.56
C LEU A 65 1.22 -0.59 -7.36
N TYR A 66 0.66 -1.60 -6.67
CA TYR A 66 0.09 -2.76 -7.34
C TYR A 66 -1.14 -2.34 -8.17
N PRO A 67 -1.18 -2.62 -9.48
CA PRO A 67 -2.16 -2.03 -10.39
C PRO A 67 -3.63 -2.20 -9.97
N HIS A 68 -4.02 -3.37 -9.45
CA HIS A 68 -5.41 -3.59 -9.02
C HIS A 68 -5.82 -2.78 -7.78
N HIS A 69 -4.86 -2.16 -7.07
CA HIS A 69 -5.14 -1.24 -5.98
C HIS A 69 -5.26 0.22 -6.46
N LEU A 70 -4.90 0.49 -7.72
CA LEU A 70 -4.86 1.82 -8.32
C LEU A 70 -6.13 2.11 -9.12
N LYS A 71 -6.59 3.35 -9.08
CA LYS A 71 -7.62 3.84 -10.00
C LYS A 71 -7.10 3.75 -11.43
N ASN A 72 -7.89 3.16 -12.32
CA ASN A 72 -7.53 2.83 -13.71
C ASN A 72 -6.42 1.76 -13.86
N ASN A 73 -6.09 1.02 -12.80
CA ASN A 73 -5.14 -0.11 -12.84
C ASN A 73 -3.79 0.28 -13.49
N THR A 74 -3.38 -0.45 -14.54
CA THR A 74 -2.16 -0.21 -15.33
C THR A 74 -2.12 1.18 -15.99
N ASP A 75 -3.29 1.76 -16.27
CA ASP A 75 -3.41 3.10 -16.88
C ASP A 75 -3.46 4.22 -15.84
N CYS A 76 -3.19 3.92 -14.57
CA CYS A 76 -3.06 4.93 -13.54
C CYS A 76 -1.96 5.92 -13.90
N THR A 77 -2.29 7.21 -13.96
CA THR A 77 -1.30 8.26 -14.23
C THR A 77 -0.55 8.65 -12.96
N LEU A 78 0.65 9.20 -13.11
CA LEU A 78 1.43 9.74 -12.00
C LEU A 78 0.65 10.84 -11.26
N GLU A 79 -0.03 11.72 -12.00
CA GLU A 79 -0.87 12.77 -11.45
C GLU A 79 -1.97 12.19 -10.56
N SER A 80 -2.71 11.20 -11.05
CA SER A 80 -3.79 10.55 -10.28
C SER A 80 -3.25 9.89 -9.01
N PHE A 81 -2.09 9.25 -9.07
CA PHE A 81 -1.46 8.68 -7.87
C PHE A 81 -1.06 9.77 -6.87
N CYS A 82 -0.42 10.83 -7.32
CA CYS A 82 -0.02 11.93 -6.44
C CYS A 82 -1.22 12.66 -5.82
N GLU A 83 -2.32 12.85 -6.58
CA GLU A 83 -3.58 13.37 -6.03
C GLU A 83 -4.15 12.46 -4.94
N MET A 84 -4.08 11.14 -5.11
CA MET A 84 -4.45 10.18 -4.08
C MET A 84 -3.60 10.37 -2.82
N VAL A 85 -2.28 10.54 -2.97
CA VAL A 85 -1.38 10.83 -1.84
C VAL A 85 -1.82 12.10 -1.10
N ALA A 86 -2.11 13.18 -1.84
CA ALA A 86 -2.56 14.44 -1.25
C ALA A 86 -3.89 14.27 -0.49
N LYS A 87 -4.85 13.56 -1.08
CA LYS A 87 -6.14 13.27 -0.42
C LYS A 87 -5.98 12.35 0.80
N THR A 88 -5.01 11.46 0.78
CA THR A 88 -4.69 10.64 1.96
C THR A 88 -4.09 11.50 3.07
N ALA A 89 -3.27 12.50 2.72
CA ALA A 89 -2.69 13.43 3.66
C ALA A 89 -3.72 14.40 4.32
N GLU A 90 -4.95 14.49 3.78
CA GLU A 90 -6.07 15.18 4.43
C GLU A 90 -6.68 14.35 5.61
N ILE A 91 -6.40 13.04 5.64
CA ILE A 91 -6.94 12.10 6.64
C ILE A 91 -5.86 11.64 7.62
N MET A 92 -4.65 11.45 7.13
CA MET A 92 -3.49 10.98 7.88
C MET A 92 -2.39 12.04 7.87
N ASP A 93 -1.63 12.16 8.96
CA ASP A 93 -0.41 12.97 8.95
C ASP A 93 0.57 12.46 7.88
N THR A 94 1.22 13.37 7.15
CA THR A 94 2.20 12.99 6.11
C THR A 94 3.32 12.10 6.64
N LYS A 95 3.69 12.23 7.92
CA LYS A 95 4.68 11.38 8.61
C LYS A 95 4.27 9.92 8.77
N ASN A 96 2.98 9.63 8.67
CA ASN A 96 2.39 8.29 8.79
C ASN A 96 2.04 7.68 7.42
N ILE A 97 2.50 8.30 6.34
CA ILE A 97 2.35 7.83 4.96
C ILE A 97 3.72 7.47 4.39
N GLY A 98 3.81 6.32 3.75
CA GLY A 98 4.99 5.88 3.00
C GLY A 98 4.61 5.23 1.69
N ILE A 99 5.58 4.73 0.95
CA ILE A 99 5.35 3.90 -0.22
C ILE A 99 5.55 2.43 0.15
N GLY A 100 4.57 1.60 -0.23
CA GLY A 100 4.63 0.15 -0.14
C GLY A 100 4.32 -0.45 -1.50
N SER A 101 5.30 -0.43 -2.40
CA SER A 101 5.09 -0.63 -3.84
C SER A 101 4.43 -1.96 -4.21
N ASP A 102 4.62 -3.00 -3.41
CA ASP A 102 4.20 -4.37 -3.75
C ASP A 102 4.71 -4.81 -5.15
N LEU A 103 5.89 -4.31 -5.51
CA LEU A 103 6.49 -4.49 -6.82
C LEU A 103 7.11 -5.88 -6.94
N CYS A 104 6.60 -6.66 -7.88
CA CYS A 104 7.14 -7.98 -8.21
C CYS A 104 7.78 -7.93 -9.60
N LEU A 105 9.10 -8.06 -9.66
CA LEU A 105 9.85 -8.06 -10.90
C LEU A 105 10.29 -9.48 -11.29
N ASN A 106 10.25 -9.76 -12.58
CA ASN A 106 10.77 -11.01 -13.17
C ASN A 106 10.17 -12.30 -12.57
N GLN A 107 8.93 -12.23 -12.07
CA GLN A 107 8.21 -13.40 -11.62
C GLN A 107 7.40 -13.98 -12.77
N PRO A 108 7.54 -15.26 -13.08
CA PRO A 108 6.73 -15.89 -14.12
C PRO A 108 5.27 -16.04 -13.66
N ASP A 109 4.35 -16.11 -14.63
CA ASP A 109 2.90 -16.20 -14.36
C ASP A 109 2.52 -17.41 -13.52
N GLU A 110 3.26 -18.52 -13.61
CA GLU A 110 3.05 -19.73 -12.81
C GLU A 110 3.21 -19.48 -11.31
N VAL A 111 4.10 -18.57 -10.91
CA VAL A 111 4.26 -18.18 -9.50
C VAL A 111 3.02 -17.46 -9.00
N VAL A 112 2.45 -16.58 -9.84
CA VAL A 112 1.22 -15.85 -9.50
C VAL A 112 0.04 -16.79 -9.42
N GLU A 113 -0.08 -17.70 -10.38
CA GLU A 113 -1.12 -18.73 -10.39
C GLU A 113 -1.03 -19.60 -9.14
N TRP A 114 0.17 -20.04 -8.78
CA TRP A 114 0.39 -20.81 -7.56
C TRP A 114 0.00 -20.03 -6.29
N MET A 115 0.41 -18.77 -6.16
CA MET A 115 0.06 -17.93 -5.02
C MET A 115 -1.45 -17.73 -4.87
N ARG A 116 -2.16 -17.54 -5.98
CA ARG A 116 -3.61 -17.27 -5.98
C ARG A 116 -4.43 -18.53 -5.76
N ASN A 117 -4.00 -19.66 -6.29
CA ASN A 117 -4.70 -20.92 -6.14
C ASN A 117 -4.39 -21.59 -4.80
N GLY A 118 -3.16 -21.44 -4.31
CA GLY A 118 -2.69 -22.07 -3.08
C GLY A 118 -2.74 -23.59 -3.13
N THR A 119 -2.00 -24.23 -2.26
CA THR A 119 -2.08 -25.70 -2.07
C THR A 119 -3.16 -26.12 -1.07
N TRP A 120 -3.72 -25.15 -0.35
CA TRP A 120 -4.71 -25.31 0.72
C TRP A 120 -6.15 -24.96 0.31
N THR A 121 -6.37 -24.41 -0.89
CA THR A 121 -7.71 -24.10 -1.39
C THR A 121 -8.19 -25.21 -2.32
N LYS A 122 -9.46 -25.63 -2.16
CA LYS A 122 -10.08 -26.61 -3.05
C LYS A 122 -10.53 -25.98 -4.38
N ASN A 123 -10.82 -24.69 -4.38
CA ASN A 123 -11.28 -23.95 -5.55
C ASN A 123 -10.21 -22.94 -5.98
N LYS A 124 -10.00 -22.83 -7.28
CA LYS A 124 -9.09 -21.81 -7.84
C LYS A 124 -9.57 -20.41 -7.48
N ASN A 125 -8.70 -19.64 -6.85
CA ASN A 125 -8.93 -18.24 -6.53
C ASN A 125 -7.90 -17.38 -7.24
N TYR A 126 -8.31 -16.69 -8.28
CA TYR A 126 -7.43 -15.78 -9.04
C TYR A 126 -7.31 -14.39 -8.41
N GLY A 127 -7.88 -14.18 -7.21
CA GLY A 127 -7.87 -12.87 -6.56
C GLY A 127 -8.56 -11.82 -7.43
N GLU A 128 -7.82 -10.77 -7.78
CA GLU A 128 -8.28 -9.70 -8.68
C GLU A 128 -7.98 -9.97 -10.16
N GLY A 129 -7.30 -11.08 -10.48
CA GLY A 129 -7.12 -11.56 -11.84
C GLY A 129 -8.33 -12.32 -12.37
N SER A 130 -8.17 -12.93 -13.51
CA SER A 130 -9.18 -13.81 -14.13
C SER A 130 -8.56 -15.15 -14.51
N LYS A 131 -9.41 -16.14 -14.79
CA LYS A 131 -8.97 -17.45 -15.29
C LYS A 131 -8.15 -17.33 -16.59
N ASN A 132 -8.47 -16.33 -17.42
CA ASN A 132 -7.81 -16.09 -18.70
C ASN A 132 -6.60 -15.13 -18.60
N ASN A 133 -6.40 -14.50 -17.44
CA ASN A 133 -5.29 -13.60 -17.17
C ASN A 133 -4.92 -13.73 -15.69
N SER A 134 -4.27 -14.82 -15.36
CA SER A 134 -3.87 -15.16 -13.98
C SER A 134 -2.55 -14.56 -13.56
N GLY A 135 -1.78 -13.99 -14.49
CA GLY A 135 -0.46 -13.41 -14.25
C GLY A 135 -0.47 -12.08 -13.51
N PHE A 136 0.71 -11.51 -13.31
CA PHE A 136 0.85 -10.17 -12.76
C PHE A 136 0.35 -9.12 -13.77
N PRO A 137 -0.42 -8.11 -13.30
CA PRO A 137 -0.77 -6.99 -14.16
C PRO A 137 0.48 -6.19 -14.50
N LYS A 138 0.51 -5.61 -15.71
CA LYS A 138 1.59 -4.70 -16.09
C LYS A 138 1.57 -3.46 -15.20
N GLN A 139 2.74 -3.05 -14.76
CA GLN A 139 2.91 -1.84 -13.97
C GLN A 139 2.56 -0.58 -14.80
N PRO A 140 2.12 0.51 -14.16
CA PRO A 140 1.99 1.80 -14.83
C PRO A 140 3.34 2.23 -15.44
N LYS A 141 3.33 2.80 -16.66
CA LYS A 141 4.54 3.18 -17.40
C LYS A 141 5.50 4.09 -16.63
N TRP A 142 5.00 4.87 -15.70
CA TRP A 142 5.82 5.76 -14.88
C TRP A 142 6.45 5.06 -13.66
N PHE A 143 6.05 3.79 -13.38
CA PHE A 143 6.60 2.98 -12.28
C PHE A 143 6.71 1.50 -12.67
N GLU A 144 7.47 1.20 -13.71
CA GLU A 144 7.70 -0.19 -14.14
C GLU A 144 8.69 -0.93 -13.24
N ASP A 145 9.59 -0.21 -12.57
CA ASP A 145 10.57 -0.73 -11.62
C ASP A 145 10.97 0.36 -10.60
N ALA A 146 11.93 0.05 -9.73
CA ALA A 146 12.39 0.95 -8.67
C ALA A 146 12.94 2.31 -9.17
N ARG A 147 13.31 2.45 -10.44
CA ARG A 147 13.72 3.73 -11.03
C ARG A 147 12.56 4.72 -11.08
N GLY A 148 11.33 4.22 -11.04
CA GLY A 148 10.09 5.01 -11.00
C GLY A 148 9.96 5.89 -9.74
N PHE A 149 10.70 5.64 -8.66
CA PHE A 149 10.71 6.53 -7.48
C PHE A 149 11.09 7.96 -7.82
N LYS A 150 11.96 8.19 -8.82
CA LYS A 150 12.29 9.54 -9.31
C LYS A 150 11.09 10.27 -9.92
N ASN A 151 10.13 9.53 -10.48
CA ASN A 151 8.91 10.13 -11.02
C ASN A 151 7.96 10.51 -9.88
N LEU A 152 7.87 9.68 -8.82
CA LEU A 152 7.11 10.01 -7.62
C LEU A 152 7.62 11.31 -6.96
N GLU A 153 8.92 11.45 -6.77
CA GLU A 153 9.52 12.68 -6.24
C GLU A 153 9.07 13.92 -7.03
N LYS A 154 9.19 13.86 -8.36
CA LYS A 154 8.77 14.97 -9.25
C LYS A 154 7.26 15.22 -9.17
N GLY A 155 6.45 14.16 -9.14
CA GLY A 155 5.00 14.27 -9.07
C GLY A 155 4.53 14.90 -7.76
N LEU A 156 5.05 14.45 -6.62
CA LEU A 156 4.73 14.98 -5.30
C LEU A 156 5.14 16.47 -5.18
N LYS A 157 6.32 16.82 -5.71
CA LYS A 157 6.77 18.21 -5.75
C LYS A 157 5.84 19.10 -6.59
N LYS A 158 5.36 18.60 -7.73
CA LYS A 158 4.45 19.33 -8.64
C LYS A 158 3.12 19.67 -7.98
N ILE A 159 2.61 18.81 -7.09
CA ILE A 159 1.34 19.03 -6.37
C ILE A 159 1.50 19.74 -5.03
N GLY A 160 2.74 20.17 -4.67
CA GLY A 160 3.00 21.09 -3.58
C GLY A 160 3.53 20.49 -2.27
N PHE A 161 3.89 19.20 -2.23
CA PHE A 161 4.59 18.67 -1.06
C PHE A 161 5.98 19.31 -0.90
N SER A 162 6.33 19.62 0.33
CA SER A 162 7.67 20.08 0.69
C SER A 162 8.72 18.97 0.53
N ASN A 163 10.00 19.34 0.40
CA ASN A 163 11.08 18.36 0.30
C ASN A 163 11.12 17.41 1.52
N ILE A 164 10.84 17.92 2.72
CA ILE A 164 10.81 17.12 3.96
C ILE A 164 9.69 16.06 3.91
N GLU A 165 8.50 16.43 3.46
CA GLU A 165 7.39 15.50 3.30
C GLU A 165 7.67 14.46 2.22
N ILE A 166 8.26 14.87 1.09
CA ILE A 166 8.65 13.96 0.01
C ILE A 166 9.68 12.94 0.50
N GLU A 167 10.74 13.37 1.16
CA GLU A 167 11.74 12.48 1.76
C GLU A 167 11.11 11.54 2.80
N GLY A 168 10.16 12.07 3.58
CA GLY A 168 9.36 11.30 4.53
C GLY A 168 8.60 10.16 3.83
N ILE A 169 7.76 10.50 2.87
CA ILE A 169 6.90 9.55 2.12
C ILE A 169 7.75 8.53 1.35
N LEU A 170 8.87 8.95 0.76
CA LEU A 170 9.73 8.07 -0.03
C LEU A 170 10.62 7.15 0.80
N GLY A 171 10.74 7.36 2.14
CA GLY A 171 11.53 6.43 2.95
C GLY A 171 11.68 6.79 4.42
N ASN A 172 11.93 8.07 4.79
CA ASN A 172 12.24 8.45 6.15
C ASN A 172 11.10 8.14 7.14
N ASN A 173 9.85 8.16 6.71
CA ASN A 173 8.71 7.79 7.55
C ASN A 173 8.76 6.31 7.96
N TRP A 174 9.08 5.42 7.04
CA TRP A 174 9.32 4.01 7.34
C TRP A 174 10.48 3.82 8.33
N TYR A 175 11.58 4.49 8.09
CA TYR A 175 12.73 4.43 8.98
C TYR A 175 12.38 4.88 10.41
N ASN A 176 11.65 5.99 10.53
CA ASN A 176 11.21 6.50 11.82
C ASN A 176 10.19 5.58 12.49
N PHE A 177 9.25 5.03 11.73
CA PHE A 177 8.28 4.05 12.23
C PHE A 177 8.98 2.82 12.82
N TYR A 178 9.94 2.22 12.12
CA TYR A 178 10.67 1.06 12.61
C TYR A 178 11.46 1.33 13.90
N LYS A 179 11.84 2.56 14.18
CA LYS A 179 12.47 2.92 15.45
C LYS A 179 11.53 2.89 16.64
N THR A 180 10.22 2.89 16.43
CA THR A 180 9.21 2.86 17.50
C THR A 180 8.84 1.44 17.93
N ILE A 181 9.21 0.46 17.14
CA ILE A 181 8.90 -0.95 17.36
C ILE A 181 9.97 -1.59 18.25
#